data_543553b0e33836d00e6fad460f40d3ee
#
_entry.id   543553b0e33836d00e6fad460f40d3ee
#
_cell.length_a   1.000
_cell.length_b   1.000
_cell.length_c   1.000
_cell.angle_alpha   90.00
_cell.angle_beta   90.00
_cell.angle_gamma   90.00
#
_symmetry.space_group_name_H-M   'P 1'
#
loop_
_entity.id
_entity.type
_entity.pdbx_description
1 polymer ?
#
loop_
_entity_poly.entity_id
_entity_poly.type
_entity_poly.pdbx_seq_one_letter_code
_entity_poly.pdbx_strand_id
1 'polypeptide(L)'
;ICACLVGSEMCIRDRCEMMLAADSELQMCGIDVESLGGLFGQGDTSVLSAKMKDISLVCSAYHALAARSFVDEHEDLNHLAKILREERALSGATVAVDSFISFTKQERDVLAALMGQCENMYVSLSCDSLDDPEQGAGLFSLVQKTGRRLVQSAREEQVQVGPIRHLDTPWRFKSDALRHMETQLFRPVVEPYTGEMGTDIQLWRAASRFEEVENVAAQIRDLVMHGLRYREISVICRNSETYASLLQ
;
A
#
# COMPACT_ATOMS: atom_id res chain seq x y z
N ILE A 1 -22.23 34.33 22.27
CA ILE A 1 -20.88 34.03 22.84
C ILE A 1 -20.63 32.52 22.85
N CYS A 2 -21.62 31.71 23.27
CA CYS A 2 -21.47 30.25 23.27
C CYS A 2 -21.28 29.64 21.86
N ALA A 3 -21.93 30.16 20.83
CA ALA A 3 -21.78 29.64 19.46
C ALA A 3 -20.39 29.90 18.85
N CYS A 4 -19.73 30.98 19.25
CA CYS A 4 -18.36 31.29 18.82
C CYS A 4 -17.31 30.42 19.52
N LEU A 5 -17.54 30.02 20.78
CA LEU A 5 -16.65 29.15 21.54
C LEU A 5 -16.71 27.72 21.04
N VAL A 6 -17.90 27.18 20.76
CA VAL A 6 -18.08 25.85 20.19
C VAL A 6 -17.46 25.75 18.77
N GLY A 7 -17.61 26.79 17.95
CA GLY A 7 -16.96 26.85 16.63
C GLY A 7 -15.43 26.94 16.72
N SER A 8 -14.87 27.57 17.74
CA SER A 8 -13.41 27.66 17.91
C SER A 8 -12.80 26.36 18.43
N GLU A 9 -13.46 25.64 19.32
CA GLU A 9 -12.99 24.32 19.80
C GLU A 9 -13.01 23.25 18.72
N MET A 10 -14.09 23.14 17.93
CA MET A 10 -14.12 22.30 16.74
C MET A 10 -12.99 22.65 15.76
N CYS A 11 -12.77 23.92 15.50
CA CYS A 11 -11.70 24.36 14.60
C CYS A 11 -10.29 24.02 15.12
N ILE A 12 -10.08 24.06 16.44
CA ILE A 12 -8.79 23.66 17.05
C ILE A 12 -8.60 22.15 16.94
N ARG A 13 -9.61 21.36 17.25
CA ARG A 13 -9.56 19.90 17.14
C ARG A 13 -9.27 19.45 15.71
N ASP A 14 -10.00 19.96 14.73
CA ASP A 14 -9.80 19.65 13.32
C ASP A 14 -8.37 20.01 12.87
N ARG A 15 -7.83 21.14 13.34
CA ARG A 15 -6.45 21.54 13.04
C ARG A 15 -5.43 20.59 13.69
N CYS A 16 -5.66 20.15 14.91
CA CYS A 16 -4.80 19.15 15.55
C CYS A 16 -4.80 17.83 14.79
N GLU A 17 -5.98 17.35 14.39
CA GLU A 17 -6.11 16.12 13.57
C GLU A 17 -5.39 16.27 12.22
N MET A 18 -5.53 17.41 11.55
CA MET A 18 -4.80 17.69 10.31
C MET A 18 -3.28 17.75 10.51
N MET A 19 -2.81 18.32 11.62
CA MET A 19 -1.39 18.40 11.95
C MET A 19 -0.81 17.01 12.25
N LEU A 20 -1.52 16.19 13.02
CA LEU A 20 -1.12 14.81 13.30
C LEU A 20 -1.08 13.96 12.02
N ALA A 21 -2.06 14.12 11.13
CA ALA A 21 -2.07 13.44 9.85
C ALA A 21 -0.88 13.86 8.97
N ALA A 22 -0.58 15.17 8.91
CA ALA A 22 0.55 15.67 8.16
C ALA A 22 1.89 15.21 8.74
N ASP A 23 2.02 15.18 10.07
CA ASP A 23 3.21 14.68 10.76
C ASP A 23 3.44 13.20 10.45
N SER A 24 2.40 12.37 10.57
CA SER A 24 2.46 10.94 10.22
C SER A 24 2.86 10.72 8.76
N GLU A 25 2.35 11.52 7.83
CA GLU A 25 2.71 11.44 6.41
C GLU A 25 4.17 11.81 6.18
N LEU A 26 4.67 12.86 6.84
CA LEU A 26 6.08 13.27 6.76
C LEU A 26 7.00 12.18 7.30
N GLN A 27 6.67 11.57 8.43
CA GLN A 27 7.42 10.46 9.02
C GLN A 27 7.44 9.23 8.09
N MET A 28 6.29 8.83 7.55
CA MET A 28 6.22 7.71 6.59
C MET A 28 7.04 7.98 5.31
N CYS A 29 7.13 9.24 4.89
CA CYS A 29 8.01 9.66 3.79
C CYS A 29 9.49 9.73 4.19
N GLY A 30 9.81 9.63 5.49
CA GLY A 30 11.15 9.79 6.04
C GLY A 30 11.68 11.21 5.88
N ILE A 31 10.78 12.18 5.95
CA ILE A 31 11.13 13.61 5.94
C ILE A 31 11.34 14.04 7.38
N ASP A 32 12.55 14.48 7.69
CA ASP A 32 12.85 15.06 8.98
C ASP A 32 12.14 16.42 9.12
N VAL A 33 11.27 16.51 10.12
CA VAL A 33 10.45 17.68 10.37
C VAL A 33 11.30 18.90 10.72
N GLU A 34 12.44 18.72 11.38
CA GLU A 34 13.36 19.80 11.72
C GLU A 34 13.98 20.42 10.46
N SER A 35 14.19 19.62 9.42
CA SER A 35 14.74 20.06 8.15
C SER A 35 13.77 20.88 7.31
N LEU A 36 12.44 20.75 7.52
CA LEU A 36 11.42 21.47 6.75
C LEU A 36 11.57 22.99 6.83
N GLY A 37 11.91 23.51 8.01
CA GLY A 37 12.12 24.94 8.20
C GLY A 37 13.31 25.50 7.43
N GLY A 38 14.27 24.64 7.07
CA GLY A 38 15.50 24.99 6.35
C GLY A 38 15.42 24.82 4.84
N LEU A 39 14.37 24.19 4.29
CA LEU A 39 14.21 23.95 2.84
C LEU A 39 14.10 25.25 2.04
N PHE A 40 13.66 26.32 2.65
CA PHE A 40 13.53 27.64 2.04
C PHE A 40 14.68 28.54 2.48
N GLY A 41 15.34 29.20 1.52
CA GLY A 41 16.50 30.06 1.80
C GLY A 41 16.23 31.12 2.86
N GLN A 42 17.29 31.57 3.55
CA GLN A 42 17.19 32.72 4.47
C GLN A 42 16.74 33.94 3.69
N GLY A 43 15.55 34.44 4.00
CA GLY A 43 14.94 35.59 3.33
C GLY A 43 13.72 35.27 2.46
N ASP A 44 13.34 34.00 2.29
CA ASP A 44 12.07 33.65 1.66
C ASP A 44 10.90 34.03 2.59
N THR A 45 10.13 35.02 2.17
CA THR A 45 8.94 35.53 2.88
C THR A 45 7.64 34.99 2.31
N SER A 46 7.71 33.93 1.47
CA SER A 46 6.52 33.32 0.91
C SER A 46 5.62 32.73 2.00
N VAL A 47 4.31 32.72 1.73
CA VAL A 47 3.31 32.11 2.63
C VAL A 47 3.64 30.63 2.87
N LEU A 48 4.18 29.96 1.87
CA LEU A 48 4.57 28.56 1.96
C LEU A 48 5.75 28.37 2.94
N SER A 49 6.78 29.22 2.85
CA SER A 49 7.93 29.20 3.77
C SER A 49 7.49 29.41 5.21
N ALA A 50 6.62 30.41 5.46
CA ALA A 50 6.07 30.65 6.79
C ALA A 50 5.30 29.43 7.32
N LYS A 51 4.43 28.86 6.50
CA LYS A 51 3.63 27.68 6.86
C LYS A 51 4.52 26.44 7.17
N MET A 52 5.57 26.21 6.41
CA MET A 52 6.49 25.08 6.65
C MET A 52 7.29 25.27 7.95
N LYS A 53 7.68 26.51 8.28
CA LYS A 53 8.32 26.82 9.57
C LYS A 53 7.38 26.59 10.75
N ASP A 54 6.11 26.98 10.61
CA ASP A 54 5.11 26.75 11.66
C ASP A 54 4.84 25.25 11.86
N ILE A 55 4.71 24.47 10.79
CA ILE A 55 4.56 23.01 10.85
C ILE A 55 5.80 22.38 11.51
N SER A 56 6.99 22.74 11.07
CA SER A 56 8.25 22.27 11.67
C SER A 56 8.29 22.55 13.18
N LEU A 57 7.97 23.78 13.60
CA LEU A 57 7.99 24.15 15.01
C LEU A 57 7.00 23.33 15.85
N VAL A 58 5.76 23.20 15.38
CA VAL A 58 4.69 22.49 16.10
C VAL A 58 5.01 21.01 16.21
N CYS A 59 5.39 20.35 15.10
CA CYS A 59 5.70 18.93 15.09
C CYS A 59 6.97 18.63 15.91
N SER A 60 8.03 19.44 15.82
CA SER A 60 9.24 19.26 16.65
C SER A 60 8.93 19.40 18.14
N ALA A 61 8.08 20.35 18.53
CA ALA A 61 7.64 20.49 19.92
C ALA A 61 6.80 19.28 20.37
N TYR A 62 5.92 18.77 19.51
CA TYR A 62 5.14 17.57 19.77
C TYR A 62 6.05 16.34 19.96
N HIS A 63 7.00 16.10 19.06
CA HIS A 63 7.95 15.00 19.18
C HIS A 63 8.79 15.10 20.47
N ALA A 64 9.26 16.28 20.83
CA ALA A 64 9.99 16.50 22.07
C ALA A 64 9.16 16.20 23.35
N LEU A 65 7.86 16.42 23.30
CA LEU A 65 6.95 16.08 24.38
C LEU A 65 6.59 14.60 24.38
N ALA A 66 6.28 14.03 23.22
CA ALA A 66 5.93 12.63 23.04
C ALA A 66 7.08 11.72 23.47
N ALA A 67 8.31 12.01 23.09
CA ALA A 67 9.50 11.24 23.46
C ALA A 67 9.74 11.09 24.96
N ARG A 68 9.11 11.94 25.79
CA ARG A 68 9.20 11.86 27.26
C ARG A 68 8.22 10.85 27.88
N SER A 69 7.15 10.53 27.19
CA SER A 69 6.01 9.84 27.80
C SER A 69 5.45 8.69 26.99
N PHE A 70 5.75 8.59 25.70
CA PHE A 70 5.18 7.62 24.77
C PHE A 70 6.25 7.10 23.81
N VAL A 71 6.11 5.83 23.39
CA VAL A 71 6.78 5.29 22.20
C VAL A 71 5.86 5.62 21.02
N ASP A 72 6.37 6.37 20.05
CA ASP A 72 5.61 6.69 18.84
C ASP A 72 5.58 5.45 17.94
N GLU A 73 4.38 4.94 17.65
CA GLU A 73 4.20 3.79 16.74
C GLU A 73 4.84 4.03 15.36
N HIS A 74 4.93 5.29 14.94
CA HIS A 74 5.57 5.67 13.67
C HIS A 74 7.10 5.62 13.70
N GLU A 75 7.72 5.60 14.87
CA GLU A 75 9.17 5.43 15.02
C GLU A 75 9.62 3.97 15.11
N ASP A 76 8.69 3.02 15.32
CA ASP A 76 9.00 1.60 15.52
C ASP A 76 9.80 1.01 14.35
N LEU A 77 9.45 1.34 13.12
CA LEU A 77 10.18 0.85 11.93
C LEU A 77 11.57 1.45 11.81
N ASN A 78 11.76 2.71 12.16
CA ASN A 78 13.08 3.35 12.19
C ASN A 78 13.96 2.71 13.26
N HIS A 79 13.39 2.47 14.44
CA HIS A 79 14.07 1.79 15.55
C HIS A 79 14.42 0.35 15.16
N LEU A 80 13.49 -0.38 14.56
CA LEU A 80 13.72 -1.73 14.05
C LEU A 80 14.86 -1.76 13.02
N ALA A 81 14.85 -0.85 12.05
CA ALA A 81 15.92 -0.77 11.04
C ALA A 81 17.29 -0.54 11.70
N LYS A 82 17.35 0.29 12.74
CA LYS A 82 18.57 0.55 13.50
C LYS A 82 19.05 -0.70 14.25
N ILE A 83 18.16 -1.35 15.02
CA ILE A 83 18.48 -2.58 15.76
C ILE A 83 18.96 -3.67 14.81
N LEU A 84 18.29 -3.86 13.68
CA LEU A 84 18.68 -4.86 12.69
C LEU A 84 20.10 -4.61 12.16
N ARG A 85 20.51 -3.35 11.97
CA ARG A 85 21.86 -3.01 11.52
C ARG A 85 22.91 -3.24 12.62
N GLU A 86 22.58 -2.95 13.87
CA GLU A 86 23.48 -3.07 15.02
C GLU A 86 23.66 -4.52 15.47
N GLU A 87 22.57 -5.25 15.67
CA GLU A 87 22.58 -6.58 16.30
C GLU A 87 22.69 -7.73 15.31
N ARG A 88 22.38 -7.51 14.01
CA ARG A 88 22.39 -8.54 12.97
C ARG A 88 21.63 -9.81 13.37
N ALA A 89 20.50 -9.64 14.04
CA ALA A 89 19.70 -10.72 14.65
C ALA A 89 19.18 -11.76 13.64
N LEU A 90 19.10 -11.40 12.36
CA LEU A 90 18.63 -12.28 11.27
C LEU A 90 19.79 -12.71 10.34
N SER A 91 21.03 -12.71 10.84
CA SER A 91 22.18 -13.21 10.09
C SER A 91 21.97 -14.70 9.73
N GLY A 92 22.14 -15.04 8.44
CA GLY A 92 21.94 -16.40 7.94
C GLY A 92 20.46 -16.81 7.76
N ALA A 93 19.51 -15.93 8.04
CA ALA A 93 18.09 -16.20 7.78
C ALA A 93 17.75 -16.06 6.29
N THR A 94 16.74 -16.79 5.86
CA THR A 94 16.08 -16.55 4.57
C THR A 94 14.81 -15.73 4.79
N VAL A 95 14.71 -14.61 4.12
CA VAL A 95 13.58 -13.68 4.21
C VAL A 95 12.74 -13.75 2.94
N ALA A 96 11.43 -13.88 3.08
CA ALA A 96 10.48 -13.80 1.98
C ALA A 96 9.52 -12.63 2.19
N VAL A 97 9.36 -11.80 1.16
CA VAL A 97 8.48 -10.63 1.14
C VAL A 97 7.48 -10.82 0.01
N ASP A 98 6.20 -10.84 0.33
CA ASP A 98 5.14 -11.14 -0.61
C ASP A 98 3.93 -10.22 -0.44
N SER A 99 3.17 -10.03 -1.52
CA SER A 99 1.90 -9.30 -1.56
C SER A 99 2.00 -7.79 -1.32
N PHE A 100 3.14 -7.18 -1.54
CA PHE A 100 3.32 -5.73 -1.47
C PHE A 100 3.22 -5.08 -2.85
N ILE A 101 2.56 -3.94 -2.93
CA ILE A 101 2.50 -3.09 -4.12
C ILE A 101 3.58 -2.01 -4.07
N SER A 102 3.77 -1.43 -2.88
CA SER A 102 4.77 -0.39 -2.62
C SER A 102 5.23 -0.48 -1.17
N PHE A 103 6.31 0.22 -0.89
CA PHE A 103 6.86 0.35 0.46
C PHE A 103 7.02 1.83 0.80
N THR A 104 6.69 2.18 2.04
CA THR A 104 7.06 3.46 2.64
C THR A 104 8.59 3.58 2.74
N LYS A 105 9.10 4.75 3.05
CA LYS A 105 10.54 4.89 3.24
C LYS A 105 11.05 4.06 4.42
N GLN A 106 10.34 4.06 5.53
CA GLN A 106 10.69 3.31 6.73
C GLN A 106 10.72 1.79 6.47
N GLU A 107 9.72 1.25 5.77
CA GLU A 107 9.71 -0.16 5.36
C GLU A 107 10.90 -0.50 4.46
N ARG A 108 11.26 0.39 3.54
CA ARG A 108 12.46 0.19 2.70
C ARG A 108 13.75 0.21 3.50
N ASP A 109 13.85 1.07 4.52
CA ASP A 109 15.04 1.12 5.40
C ASP A 109 15.17 -0.18 6.22
N VAL A 110 14.05 -0.76 6.66
CA VAL A 110 14.02 -2.10 7.28
C VAL A 110 14.45 -3.18 6.27
N LEU A 111 13.89 -3.16 5.05
CA LEU A 111 14.27 -4.12 4.00
C LEU A 111 15.75 -4.00 3.63
N ALA A 112 16.30 -2.79 3.54
CA ALA A 112 17.72 -2.56 3.30
C ALA A 112 18.59 -3.13 4.43
N ALA A 113 18.20 -2.92 5.68
CA ALA A 113 18.88 -3.50 6.84
C ALA A 113 18.83 -5.04 6.82
N LEU A 114 17.72 -5.64 6.38
CA LEU A 114 17.58 -7.08 6.21
C LEU A 114 18.45 -7.61 5.06
N MET A 115 18.48 -6.92 3.91
CA MET A 115 19.32 -7.28 2.76
C MET A 115 20.80 -7.37 3.16
N GLY A 116 21.29 -6.48 4.03
CA GLY A 116 22.67 -6.44 4.47
C GLY A 116 23.08 -7.57 5.44
N GLN A 117 22.13 -8.39 5.92
CA GLN A 117 22.43 -9.42 6.93
C GLN A 117 21.85 -10.81 6.64
N CYS A 118 20.75 -10.93 5.92
CA CYS A 118 20.17 -12.23 5.61
C CYS A 118 21.00 -13.00 4.58
N GLU A 119 20.92 -14.33 4.58
CA GLU A 119 21.59 -15.16 3.59
C GLU A 119 20.92 -15.05 2.23
N ASN A 120 19.59 -15.07 2.21
CA ASN A 120 18.79 -14.93 1.01
C ASN A 120 17.56 -14.05 1.28
N MET A 121 17.21 -13.18 0.33
CA MET A 121 15.95 -12.46 0.32
C MET A 121 15.22 -12.71 -0.98
N TYR A 122 13.97 -13.14 -0.88
CA TYR A 122 13.07 -13.31 -2.00
C TYR A 122 11.94 -12.30 -1.91
N VAL A 123 11.72 -11.55 -2.99
CA VAL A 123 10.62 -10.58 -3.06
C VAL A 123 9.74 -10.93 -4.25
N SER A 124 8.46 -11.19 -4.02
CA SER A 124 7.47 -11.39 -5.08
C SER A 124 6.73 -10.08 -5.35
N LEU A 125 6.55 -9.77 -6.62
CA LEU A 125 5.84 -8.58 -7.09
C LEU A 125 4.86 -8.98 -8.19
N SER A 126 3.63 -8.47 -8.11
CA SER A 126 2.59 -8.73 -9.11
C SER A 126 2.70 -7.74 -10.27
N CYS A 127 3.55 -8.04 -11.25
CA CYS A 127 3.70 -7.29 -12.49
C CYS A 127 4.24 -8.18 -13.60
N ASP A 128 4.06 -7.77 -14.85
CA ASP A 128 4.52 -8.51 -16.02
C ASP A 128 6.05 -8.52 -16.13
N SER A 129 6.69 -7.36 -15.90
CA SER A 129 8.14 -7.21 -15.87
C SER A 129 8.52 -6.02 -15.01
N LEU A 130 9.82 -5.85 -14.70
CA LEU A 130 10.31 -4.64 -14.04
C LEU A 130 10.59 -3.50 -15.02
N ASP A 131 10.55 -3.77 -16.32
CA ASP A 131 10.65 -2.75 -17.36
C ASP A 131 9.38 -1.91 -17.37
N ASP A 132 9.52 -0.64 -17.71
CA ASP A 132 8.42 0.32 -17.74
C ASP A 132 8.36 1.01 -19.11
N PRO A 133 7.90 0.30 -20.14
CA PRO A 133 7.85 0.86 -21.50
C PRO A 133 6.87 2.03 -21.62
N GLU A 134 5.88 2.11 -20.72
CA GLU A 134 4.86 3.16 -20.70
C GLU A 134 5.24 4.36 -19.82
N GLN A 135 6.47 4.41 -19.33
CA GLN A 135 7.05 5.53 -18.58
C GLN A 135 6.19 6.02 -17.40
N GLY A 136 5.64 5.09 -16.65
CA GLY A 136 4.83 5.39 -15.46
C GLY A 136 3.32 5.47 -15.70
N ALA A 137 2.84 5.29 -16.93
CA ALA A 137 1.42 5.29 -17.27
C ALA A 137 0.78 3.89 -17.25
N GLY A 138 1.59 2.83 -17.21
CA GLY A 138 1.14 1.45 -17.26
C GLY A 138 0.44 0.99 -15.97
N LEU A 139 -0.37 -0.05 -16.10
CA LEU A 139 -1.12 -0.67 -14.99
C LEU A 139 -0.22 -1.05 -13.81
N PHE A 140 0.97 -1.56 -14.08
CA PHE A 140 1.92 -2.04 -13.07
C PHE A 140 3.03 -1.03 -12.73
N SER A 141 2.93 0.20 -13.21
CA SER A 141 3.99 1.22 -13.08
C SER A 141 4.44 1.44 -11.63
N LEU A 142 3.51 1.41 -10.67
CA LEU A 142 3.83 1.56 -9.24
C LEU A 142 4.67 0.37 -8.74
N VAL A 143 4.27 -0.84 -9.07
CA VAL A 143 4.97 -2.07 -8.65
C VAL A 143 6.33 -2.16 -9.34
N GLN A 144 6.41 -1.82 -10.62
CA GLN A 144 7.66 -1.75 -11.39
C GLN A 144 8.64 -0.74 -10.76
N LYS A 145 8.15 0.44 -10.38
CA LYS A 145 8.94 1.45 -9.66
C LYS A 145 9.43 0.91 -8.31
N THR A 146 8.58 0.18 -7.61
CA THR A 146 8.93 -0.47 -6.33
C THR A 146 10.04 -1.49 -6.54
N GLY A 147 9.92 -2.38 -7.51
CA GLY A 147 10.95 -3.38 -7.83
C GLY A 147 12.28 -2.75 -8.20
N ARG A 148 12.29 -1.72 -9.06
CA ARG A 148 13.51 -0.98 -9.41
C ARG A 148 14.17 -0.33 -8.21
N ARG A 149 13.38 0.24 -7.29
CA ARG A 149 13.91 0.81 -6.03
C ARG A 149 14.53 -0.24 -5.13
N LEU A 150 13.92 -1.42 -5.02
CA LEU A 150 14.49 -2.52 -4.24
C LEU A 150 15.82 -3.01 -4.82
N VAL A 151 15.90 -3.14 -6.15
CA VAL A 151 17.16 -3.47 -6.85
C VAL A 151 18.23 -2.40 -6.59
N GLN A 152 17.84 -1.13 -6.58
CA GLN A 152 18.75 -0.03 -6.25
C GLN A 152 19.23 -0.11 -4.79
N SER A 153 18.31 -0.32 -3.83
CA SER A 153 18.67 -0.50 -2.41
C SER A 153 19.63 -1.69 -2.21
N ALA A 154 19.41 -2.81 -2.90
CA ALA A 154 20.32 -3.95 -2.84
C ALA A 154 21.72 -3.60 -3.33
N ARG A 155 21.84 -2.77 -4.38
CA ARG A 155 23.15 -2.28 -4.87
C ARG A 155 23.82 -1.33 -3.89
N GLU A 156 23.05 -0.46 -3.24
CA GLU A 156 23.54 0.47 -2.22
C GLU A 156 24.08 -0.31 -1.00
N GLU A 157 23.41 -1.38 -0.61
CA GLU A 157 23.86 -2.30 0.46
C GLU A 157 24.93 -3.32 -0.04
N GLN A 158 25.39 -3.20 -1.28
CA GLN A 158 26.41 -4.08 -1.90
C GLN A 158 25.99 -5.57 -1.96
N VAL A 159 24.70 -5.83 -2.03
CA VAL A 159 24.14 -7.18 -2.12
C VAL A 159 23.97 -7.58 -3.58
N GLN A 160 24.36 -8.81 -3.89
CA GLN A 160 24.20 -9.36 -5.23
C GLN A 160 22.72 -9.63 -5.54
N VAL A 161 22.23 -9.02 -6.62
CA VAL A 161 20.86 -9.28 -7.11
C VAL A 161 20.90 -10.50 -8.03
N GLY A 162 20.13 -11.51 -7.68
CA GLY A 162 19.96 -12.72 -8.49
C GLY A 162 19.10 -12.47 -9.74
N PRO A 163 18.97 -13.48 -10.61
CA PRO A 163 18.13 -13.38 -11.80
C PRO A 163 16.65 -13.23 -11.42
N ILE A 164 15.97 -12.31 -12.14
CA ILE A 164 14.53 -12.16 -12.01
C ILE A 164 13.86 -13.43 -12.57
N ARG A 165 12.95 -14.00 -11.81
CA ARG A 165 12.16 -15.17 -12.21
C ARG A 165 10.73 -14.75 -12.51
N HIS A 166 10.26 -15.04 -13.69
CA HIS A 166 8.87 -14.86 -14.08
C HIS A 166 8.06 -16.11 -13.72
N LEU A 167 6.90 -15.90 -13.07
CA LEU A 167 5.98 -16.97 -12.68
C LEU A 167 4.79 -16.97 -13.65
N ASP A 168 5.04 -17.36 -14.89
CA ASP A 168 4.11 -17.20 -16.02
C ASP A 168 2.97 -18.22 -16.02
N THR A 169 3.04 -19.28 -15.18
CA THR A 169 2.01 -20.30 -15.15
C THR A 169 0.91 -19.93 -14.16
N PRO A 170 -0.30 -19.58 -14.63
CA PRO A 170 -1.40 -19.16 -13.77
C PRO A 170 -2.12 -20.35 -13.13
N TRP A 171 -1.46 -21.04 -12.22
CA TRP A 171 -1.98 -22.24 -11.52
C TRP A 171 -3.32 -22.03 -10.81
N ARG A 172 -3.62 -20.78 -10.43
CA ARG A 172 -4.86 -20.43 -9.73
C ARG A 172 -6.10 -20.53 -10.61
N PHE A 173 -5.97 -20.38 -11.93
CA PHE A 173 -7.09 -20.44 -12.86
C PHE A 173 -7.23 -21.85 -13.43
N LYS A 174 -8.35 -22.49 -13.12
CA LYS A 174 -8.69 -23.83 -13.63
C LYS A 174 -9.43 -23.77 -14.95
N SER A 175 -10.08 -22.64 -15.25
CA SER A 175 -10.87 -22.41 -16.45
C SER A 175 -10.07 -21.61 -17.48
N ASP A 176 -10.19 -22.01 -18.75
CA ASP A 176 -9.56 -21.32 -19.87
C ASP A 176 -10.19 -19.93 -20.10
N ALA A 177 -11.48 -19.78 -19.82
CA ALA A 177 -12.17 -18.48 -19.87
C ALA A 177 -11.61 -17.51 -18.84
N LEU A 178 -11.33 -17.96 -17.60
CA LEU A 178 -10.72 -17.13 -16.56
C LEU A 178 -9.27 -16.76 -16.89
N ARG A 179 -8.50 -17.69 -17.46
CA ARG A 179 -7.13 -17.37 -17.94
C ARG A 179 -7.15 -16.36 -19.06
N HIS A 180 -8.08 -16.51 -20.01
CA HIS A 180 -8.23 -15.57 -21.10
C HIS A 180 -8.62 -14.18 -20.58
N MET A 181 -9.59 -14.11 -19.66
CA MET A 181 -10.00 -12.84 -19.04
C MET A 181 -8.83 -12.18 -18.31
N GLU A 182 -8.05 -12.91 -17.55
CA GLU A 182 -6.87 -12.39 -16.84
C GLU A 182 -5.85 -11.78 -17.81
N THR A 183 -5.56 -12.46 -18.91
CA THR A 183 -4.57 -11.99 -19.89
C THR A 183 -5.05 -10.84 -20.76
N GLN A 184 -6.36 -10.66 -20.92
CA GLN A 184 -6.94 -9.67 -21.85
C GLN A 184 -7.55 -8.44 -21.18
N LEU A 185 -7.90 -8.52 -19.88
CA LEU A 185 -8.76 -7.54 -19.20
C LEU A 185 -8.30 -6.08 -19.32
N PHE A 186 -7.00 -5.85 -19.35
CA PHE A 186 -6.43 -4.49 -19.39
C PHE A 186 -5.60 -4.21 -20.65
N ARG A 187 -5.74 -5.05 -21.69
CA ARG A 187 -5.05 -4.79 -22.96
C ARG A 187 -5.76 -3.68 -23.74
N PRO A 188 -5.02 -2.81 -24.40
CA PRO A 188 -5.61 -1.77 -25.27
C PRO A 188 -6.45 -2.37 -26.42
N VAL A 189 -6.05 -3.54 -26.92
CA VAL A 189 -6.78 -4.33 -27.91
C VAL A 189 -7.06 -5.68 -27.31
N VAL A 190 -8.33 -5.94 -27.05
CA VAL A 190 -8.81 -7.19 -26.43
C VAL A 190 -9.11 -8.21 -27.52
N GLU A 191 -8.55 -9.39 -27.41
CA GLU A 191 -8.93 -10.53 -28.25
C GLU A 191 -10.15 -11.22 -27.67
N PRO A 192 -11.24 -11.40 -28.45
CA PRO A 192 -12.43 -12.09 -27.98
C PRO A 192 -12.14 -13.55 -27.60
N TYR A 193 -12.76 -14.02 -26.54
CA TYR A 193 -12.71 -15.44 -26.19
C TYR A 193 -13.54 -16.25 -27.18
N THR A 194 -12.93 -17.25 -27.79
CA THR A 194 -13.55 -18.10 -28.82
C THR A 194 -13.85 -19.52 -28.32
N GLY A 195 -13.53 -19.83 -27.06
CA GLY A 195 -13.80 -21.11 -26.45
C GLY A 195 -15.25 -21.26 -25.99
N GLU A 196 -15.58 -22.43 -25.45
CA GLU A 196 -16.89 -22.67 -24.86
C GLU A 196 -17.06 -21.84 -23.59
N MET A 197 -18.14 -21.06 -23.53
CA MET A 197 -18.55 -20.33 -22.33
C MET A 197 -19.23 -21.30 -21.37
N GLY A 198 -18.50 -21.73 -20.35
CA GLY A 198 -19.04 -22.50 -19.23
C GLY A 198 -19.78 -21.58 -18.23
N THR A 199 -20.00 -22.10 -17.03
CA THR A 199 -20.59 -21.35 -15.90
C THR A 199 -19.57 -20.59 -15.06
N ASP A 200 -18.30 -20.59 -15.48
CA ASP A 200 -17.18 -20.04 -14.70
C ASP A 200 -17.21 -18.52 -14.56
N ILE A 201 -17.80 -17.85 -15.56
CA ILE A 201 -17.99 -16.40 -15.57
C ILE A 201 -19.47 -16.11 -15.82
N GLN A 202 -20.09 -15.39 -14.90
CA GLN A 202 -21.50 -14.99 -15.01
C GLN A 202 -21.61 -13.48 -14.82
N LEU A 203 -22.42 -12.83 -15.65
CA LEU A 203 -22.73 -11.41 -15.56
C LEU A 203 -24.19 -11.23 -15.18
N TRP A 204 -24.44 -10.58 -14.08
CA TRP A 204 -25.77 -10.31 -13.56
C TRP A 204 -26.06 -8.82 -13.61
N ARG A 205 -27.32 -8.48 -13.93
CA ARG A 205 -27.82 -7.12 -13.86
C ARG A 205 -29.06 -7.10 -12.96
N ALA A 206 -28.97 -6.32 -11.89
CA ALA A 206 -30.07 -6.11 -10.96
C ALA A 206 -30.74 -4.74 -11.20
N ALA A 207 -32.02 -4.58 -10.83
CA ALA A 207 -32.71 -3.32 -10.93
C ALA A 207 -32.39 -2.36 -9.76
N SER A 208 -31.94 -2.91 -8.64
CA SER A 208 -31.56 -2.15 -7.45
C SER A 208 -30.37 -2.79 -6.73
N ARG A 209 -29.70 -2.03 -5.86
CA ARG A 209 -28.63 -2.54 -5.00
C ARG A 209 -29.11 -3.63 -4.03
N PHE A 210 -30.35 -3.53 -3.58
CA PHE A 210 -30.95 -4.53 -2.70
C PHE A 210 -31.07 -5.87 -3.45
N GLU A 211 -31.63 -5.85 -4.65
CA GLU A 211 -31.75 -7.04 -5.50
C GLU A 211 -30.37 -7.60 -5.88
N GLU A 212 -29.37 -6.74 -6.10
CA GLU A 212 -28.00 -7.15 -6.35
C GLU A 212 -27.43 -7.96 -5.17
N VAL A 213 -27.60 -7.47 -3.93
CA VAL A 213 -27.16 -8.16 -2.73
C VAL A 213 -27.94 -9.45 -2.49
N GLU A 214 -29.25 -9.47 -2.72
CA GLU A 214 -30.05 -10.70 -2.63
C GLU A 214 -29.58 -11.77 -3.62
N ASN A 215 -29.29 -11.38 -4.85
CA ASN A 215 -28.75 -12.29 -5.87
C ASN A 215 -27.38 -12.84 -5.47
N VAL A 216 -26.48 -11.99 -4.96
CA VAL A 216 -25.18 -12.42 -4.46
C VAL A 216 -25.34 -13.40 -3.29
N ALA A 217 -26.21 -13.10 -2.33
CA ALA A 217 -26.49 -13.98 -1.18
C ALA A 217 -27.06 -15.33 -1.61
N ALA A 218 -27.96 -15.34 -2.59
CA ALA A 218 -28.51 -16.56 -3.17
C ALA A 218 -27.43 -17.41 -3.85
N GLN A 219 -26.54 -16.77 -4.63
CA GLN A 219 -25.40 -17.47 -5.28
C GLN A 219 -24.42 -18.05 -4.24
N ILE A 220 -24.09 -17.29 -3.20
CA ILE A 220 -23.23 -17.79 -2.13
C ILE A 220 -23.84 -19.03 -1.48
N ARG A 221 -25.14 -18.99 -1.18
CA ARG A 221 -25.84 -20.13 -0.58
C ARG A 221 -25.82 -21.34 -1.51
N ASP A 222 -26.07 -21.14 -2.79
CA ASP A 222 -26.03 -22.20 -3.77
C ASP A 222 -24.63 -22.85 -3.87
N LEU A 223 -23.58 -22.04 -3.95
CA LEU A 223 -22.20 -22.51 -3.97
C LEU A 223 -21.84 -23.32 -2.71
N VAL A 224 -22.30 -22.89 -1.55
CA VAL A 224 -22.05 -23.61 -0.28
C VAL A 224 -22.83 -24.93 -0.25
N MET A 225 -24.08 -24.95 -0.76
CA MET A 225 -24.83 -26.20 -0.87
C MET A 225 -24.19 -27.21 -1.85
N HIS A 226 -23.45 -26.72 -2.82
CA HIS A 226 -22.67 -27.55 -3.76
C HIS A 226 -21.24 -27.88 -3.24
N GLY A 227 -20.94 -27.56 -1.99
CA GLY A 227 -19.74 -28.04 -1.29
C GLY A 227 -18.62 -27.05 -1.10
N LEU A 228 -18.74 -25.78 -1.57
CA LEU A 228 -17.78 -24.76 -1.23
C LEU A 228 -17.94 -24.31 0.23
N ARG A 229 -16.84 -23.93 0.84
CA ARG A 229 -16.87 -23.33 2.19
C ARG A 229 -16.94 -21.81 2.08
N TYR A 230 -17.60 -21.15 3.00
CA TYR A 230 -17.68 -19.67 3.04
C TYR A 230 -16.31 -18.99 2.91
N ARG A 231 -15.27 -19.55 3.52
CA ARG A 231 -13.88 -19.02 3.44
C ARG A 231 -13.25 -19.12 2.04
N GLU A 232 -13.86 -19.84 1.12
CA GLU A 232 -13.40 -20.00 -0.26
C GLU A 232 -14.12 -19.05 -1.22
N ILE A 233 -15.06 -18.26 -0.68
CA ILE A 233 -15.88 -17.30 -1.43
C ILE A 233 -15.52 -15.89 -0.97
N SER A 234 -15.27 -15.00 -1.92
CA SER A 234 -15.00 -13.58 -1.64
C SER A 234 -15.98 -12.70 -2.40
N VAL A 235 -16.49 -11.69 -1.72
CA VAL A 235 -17.31 -10.63 -2.33
C VAL A 235 -16.47 -9.36 -2.37
N ILE A 236 -16.28 -8.82 -3.56
CA ILE A 236 -15.50 -7.60 -3.77
C ILE A 236 -16.43 -6.50 -4.26
N CYS A 237 -16.45 -5.36 -3.58
CA CYS A 237 -17.19 -4.18 -3.98
C CYS A 237 -16.28 -2.96 -4.01
N ARG A 238 -16.55 -2.04 -4.95
CA ARG A 238 -15.74 -0.82 -5.10
C ARG A 238 -15.92 0.16 -3.95
N ASN A 239 -17.12 0.23 -3.39
CA ASN A 239 -17.49 1.12 -2.28
C ASN A 239 -18.26 0.34 -1.23
N SER A 240 -17.58 -0.09 -0.18
CA SER A 240 -18.16 -0.87 0.91
C SER A 240 -19.20 -0.09 1.70
N GLU A 241 -19.05 1.23 1.88
CA GLU A 241 -20.00 2.06 2.64
C GLU A 241 -21.39 2.05 2.00
N THR A 242 -21.42 2.03 0.66
CA THR A 242 -22.70 2.00 -0.10
C THR A 242 -23.49 0.71 0.13
N TYR A 243 -22.82 -0.38 0.42
CA TYR A 243 -23.41 -1.71 0.61
C TYR A 243 -23.46 -2.15 2.08
N ALA A 244 -22.77 -1.45 3.00
CA ALA A 244 -22.63 -1.86 4.40
C ALA A 244 -23.97 -2.11 5.09
N SER A 245 -24.97 -1.27 4.84
CA SER A 245 -26.31 -1.42 5.42
C SER A 245 -27.15 -2.57 4.82
N LEU A 246 -26.73 -3.10 3.69
CA LEU A 246 -27.43 -4.19 2.97
C LEU A 246 -26.74 -5.54 3.19
N LEU A 247 -25.46 -5.54 3.65
CA LEU A 247 -24.65 -6.73 3.88
C LEU A 247 -24.68 -7.19 5.36
N GLN A 248 -25.39 -6.49 6.23
CA GLN A 248 -25.65 -6.88 7.62
C GLN A 248 -26.83 -7.84 7.70
#